data_45cd2ee4974ca2bd428e11fee8934528
#
_entry.id   45cd2ee4974ca2bd428e11fee8934528
#
_cell.length_a   1.000
_cell.length_b   1.000
_cell.length_c   1.000
_cell.angle_alpha   90.00
_cell.angle_beta   90.00
_cell.angle_gamma   90.00
#
_symmetry.space_group_name_H-M   'P 1'
#
loop_
_entity.id
_entity.type
_entity.pdbx_description
1 polymer ?
#
loop_
_entity_poly.entity_id
_entity_poly.type
_entity_poly.pdbx_seq_one_letter_code
_entity_poly.pdbx_strand_id
1 'polypeptide(L)'
;MNEQRWVQVGMNGRFFPANWRPAREEIAFAQAANFTALQFAVRDGHWTEERLGDPFATVHELLAAAGLTAVMEIVVIINAQGRTRQGLTPLEVLQANLPAITGLHCAAVHWHLAPAEMMTTATVTQVERALLPQFRQAVDLAQEHHFRFGLEHNEPDLLLFGTPAACTEMLDAVPGLRFVWDLNHTTPTDLEHFLALTPRMSMLHVSDTPLPEVNYHFPLGQGNIDFAAYFGELQRRGFAGPAILEIGGQPKSGGFGRDTDEALIASQQRLTSLLHTQR
;
A
#
# COMPACT_ATOMS: atom_id res chain seq x y z
N MET A 1 -26.11 -15.52 -5.63
CA MET A 1 -25.39 -15.21 -4.39
C MET A 1 -24.01 -14.73 -4.81
N ASN A 2 -23.66 -13.45 -4.58
CA ASN A 2 -22.29 -12.97 -4.82
C ASN A 2 -21.40 -13.69 -3.80
N GLU A 3 -20.60 -14.65 -4.25
CA GLU A 3 -19.55 -15.22 -3.42
C GLU A 3 -18.58 -14.07 -3.09
N GLN A 4 -18.55 -13.70 -1.82
CA GLN A 4 -17.66 -12.66 -1.33
C GLN A 4 -16.24 -13.12 -1.58
N ARG A 5 -15.55 -12.50 -2.53
CA ARG A 5 -14.16 -12.81 -2.84
C ARG A 5 -13.31 -12.48 -1.61
N TRP A 6 -12.47 -13.40 -1.18
CA TRP A 6 -11.57 -13.19 -0.03
C TRP A 6 -10.49 -12.14 -0.33
N VAL A 7 -10.16 -11.91 -1.63
CA VAL A 7 -9.26 -10.86 -2.08
C VAL A 7 -10.00 -9.91 -3.02
N GLN A 8 -9.86 -8.62 -2.76
CA GLN A 8 -10.26 -7.54 -3.67
C GLN A 8 -9.05 -7.15 -4.51
N VAL A 9 -9.06 -7.43 -5.81
CA VAL A 9 -7.97 -7.02 -6.71
C VAL A 9 -8.13 -5.54 -7.02
N GLY A 10 -7.16 -4.76 -6.57
CA GLY A 10 -7.10 -3.31 -6.76
C GLY A 10 -5.89 -2.86 -7.56
N MET A 11 -5.79 -1.56 -7.79
CA MET A 11 -4.63 -0.94 -8.43
C MET A 11 -4.21 0.33 -7.71
N ASN A 12 -2.92 0.64 -7.76
CA ASN A 12 -2.43 1.97 -7.39
C ASN A 12 -2.83 2.96 -8.49
N GLY A 13 -3.56 4.02 -8.11
CA GLY A 13 -4.02 5.02 -9.05
C GLY A 13 -2.87 5.86 -9.60
N ARG A 14 -2.97 6.22 -10.88
CA ARG A 14 -1.98 7.04 -11.58
C ARG A 14 -2.17 8.51 -11.27
N PHE A 15 -1.79 8.89 -10.05
CA PHE A 15 -1.98 10.23 -9.49
C PHE A 15 -0.67 10.98 -9.22
N PHE A 16 0.47 10.44 -9.64
CA PHE A 16 1.75 11.09 -9.52
C PHE A 16 2.00 12.05 -10.70
N PRO A 17 2.79 13.12 -10.53
CA PRO A 17 3.03 14.07 -11.63
C PRO A 17 3.52 13.46 -12.94
N ALA A 18 4.22 12.32 -12.86
CA ALA A 18 4.79 11.63 -14.03
C ALA A 18 3.75 10.80 -14.82
N ASN A 19 2.62 10.42 -14.20
CA ASN A 19 1.57 9.60 -14.80
C ASN A 19 0.16 10.05 -14.41
N TRP A 20 0.00 11.34 -14.09
CA TRP A 20 -1.25 11.86 -13.55
C TRP A 20 -2.43 11.72 -14.50
N ARG A 21 -3.55 11.25 -13.93
CA ARG A 21 -4.88 11.23 -14.55
C ARG A 21 -5.93 11.81 -13.59
N PRO A 22 -6.99 12.48 -14.10
CA PRO A 22 -8.13 12.88 -13.28
C PRO A 22 -8.77 11.66 -12.58
N ALA A 23 -9.21 11.83 -11.33
CA ALA A 23 -9.78 10.72 -10.56
C ALA A 23 -10.94 10.02 -11.29
N ARG A 24 -11.82 10.78 -11.98
CA ARG A 24 -12.92 10.21 -12.75
C ARG A 24 -12.50 9.30 -13.89
N GLU A 25 -11.41 9.62 -14.57
CA GLU A 25 -10.88 8.79 -15.66
C GLU A 25 -10.25 7.53 -15.12
N GLU A 26 -9.52 7.63 -14.01
CA GLU A 26 -8.88 6.50 -13.37
C GLU A 26 -9.91 5.53 -12.75
N ILE A 27 -10.99 6.06 -12.16
CA ILE A 27 -12.13 5.27 -11.67
C ILE A 27 -12.82 4.54 -12.82
N ALA A 28 -13.08 5.23 -13.94
CA ALA A 28 -13.69 4.62 -15.12
C ALA A 28 -12.82 3.51 -15.71
N PHE A 29 -11.50 3.73 -15.77
CA PHE A 29 -10.55 2.70 -16.19
C PHE A 29 -10.54 1.50 -15.24
N ALA A 30 -10.45 1.73 -13.93
CA ALA A 30 -10.44 0.67 -12.93
C ALA A 30 -11.72 -0.19 -13.02
N GLN A 31 -12.88 0.44 -13.18
CA GLN A 31 -14.15 -0.25 -13.38
C GLN A 31 -14.16 -1.09 -14.67
N ALA A 32 -13.75 -0.51 -15.79
CA ALA A 32 -13.73 -1.20 -17.09
C ALA A 32 -12.74 -2.38 -17.09
N ALA A 33 -11.64 -2.28 -16.35
CA ALA A 33 -10.65 -3.33 -16.16
C ALA A 33 -11.00 -4.35 -15.06
N ASN A 34 -12.20 -4.27 -14.46
CA ASN A 34 -12.70 -5.16 -13.41
C ASN A 34 -11.86 -5.15 -12.11
N PHE A 35 -11.23 -4.04 -11.78
CA PHE A 35 -10.70 -3.82 -10.44
C PHE A 35 -11.85 -3.63 -9.43
N THR A 36 -11.58 -3.92 -8.16
CA THR A 36 -12.55 -3.79 -7.06
C THR A 36 -12.05 -2.89 -5.92
N ALA A 37 -10.82 -2.39 -6.04
CA ALA A 37 -10.26 -1.37 -5.15
C ALA A 37 -9.37 -0.40 -5.94
N LEU A 38 -9.28 0.84 -5.46
CA LEU A 38 -8.40 1.88 -6.00
C LEU A 38 -7.62 2.53 -4.87
N GLN A 39 -6.30 2.57 -5.00
CA GLN A 39 -5.41 3.22 -4.04
C GLN A 39 -5.11 4.66 -4.46
N PHE A 40 -5.25 5.56 -3.51
CA PHE A 40 -4.87 6.96 -3.61
C PHE A 40 -3.53 7.17 -2.91
N ALA A 41 -2.42 7.11 -3.66
CA ALA A 41 -1.09 7.31 -3.09
C ALA A 41 -0.69 8.79 -3.11
N VAL A 42 -0.12 9.27 -1.98
CA VAL A 42 0.41 10.62 -1.86
C VAL A 42 1.81 10.59 -1.23
N ARG A 43 2.73 11.38 -1.76
CA ARG A 43 4.11 11.50 -1.25
C ARG A 43 4.33 12.89 -0.67
N ASP A 44 4.82 12.96 0.58
CA ASP A 44 5.22 14.19 1.29
C ASP A 44 4.20 15.34 1.24
N GLY A 45 2.92 15.03 1.26
CA GLY A 45 1.88 16.04 1.15
C GLY A 45 0.51 15.53 1.54
N HIS A 46 -0.51 16.21 1.06
CA HIS A 46 -1.89 15.82 1.28
C HIS A 46 -2.70 15.91 -0.01
N TRP A 47 -3.78 15.17 -0.04
CA TRP A 47 -4.77 15.23 -1.09
C TRP A 47 -5.61 16.49 -0.99
N THR A 48 -5.86 17.13 -2.13
CA THR A 48 -6.82 18.22 -2.28
C THR A 48 -7.80 17.90 -3.40
N GLU A 49 -8.97 18.49 -3.36
CA GLU A 49 -9.98 18.36 -4.41
C GLU A 49 -9.46 18.86 -5.75
N GLU A 50 -8.66 19.95 -5.75
CA GLU A 50 -8.01 20.47 -6.95
C GLU A 50 -7.07 19.41 -7.58
N ARG A 51 -6.29 18.69 -6.74
CA ARG A 51 -5.38 17.64 -7.22
C ARG A 51 -6.12 16.44 -7.78
N LEU A 52 -7.29 16.08 -7.25
CA LEU A 52 -8.13 15.02 -7.77
C LEU A 52 -8.92 15.44 -9.03
N GLY A 53 -9.11 16.74 -9.23
CA GLY A 53 -9.89 17.30 -10.31
C GLY A 53 -11.41 17.36 -10.06
N ASP A 54 -11.85 16.87 -8.89
CA ASP A 54 -13.25 16.83 -8.45
C ASP A 54 -13.35 16.93 -6.91
N PRO A 55 -14.47 17.42 -6.36
CA PRO A 55 -14.77 17.38 -4.93
C PRO A 55 -14.69 15.94 -4.38
N PHE A 56 -14.20 15.76 -3.14
CA PHE A 56 -14.08 14.43 -2.52
C PHE A 56 -15.42 13.67 -2.52
N ALA A 57 -16.53 14.35 -2.25
CA ALA A 57 -17.86 13.75 -2.27
C ALA A 57 -18.22 13.20 -3.66
N THR A 58 -17.91 13.95 -4.73
CA THR A 58 -18.13 13.50 -6.11
C THR A 58 -17.26 12.28 -6.44
N VAL A 59 -15.99 12.30 -6.03
CA VAL A 59 -15.09 11.14 -6.24
C VAL A 59 -15.62 9.92 -5.48
N HIS A 60 -16.11 10.09 -4.26
CA HIS A 60 -16.74 9.01 -3.49
C HIS A 60 -17.98 8.43 -4.20
N GLU A 61 -18.86 9.27 -4.73
CA GLU A 61 -20.03 8.82 -5.49
C GLU A 61 -19.63 8.03 -6.74
N LEU A 62 -18.59 8.47 -7.46
CA LEU A 62 -18.07 7.74 -8.61
C LEU A 62 -17.47 6.38 -8.21
N LEU A 63 -16.70 6.30 -7.12
CA LEU A 63 -16.19 5.05 -6.57
C LEU A 63 -17.31 4.09 -6.19
N ALA A 64 -18.33 4.58 -5.48
CA ALA A 64 -19.48 3.78 -5.08
C ALA A 64 -20.27 3.25 -6.30
N ALA A 65 -20.51 4.09 -7.30
CA ALA A 65 -21.18 3.71 -8.55
C ALA A 65 -20.35 2.67 -9.34
N ALA A 66 -19.02 2.75 -9.29
CA ALA A 66 -18.12 1.80 -9.92
C ALA A 66 -17.91 0.50 -9.11
N GLY A 67 -18.41 0.43 -7.87
CA GLY A 67 -18.17 -0.70 -6.96
C GLY A 67 -16.73 -0.82 -6.49
N LEU A 68 -16.01 0.28 -6.40
CA LEU A 68 -14.60 0.35 -6.00
C LEU A 68 -14.47 0.74 -4.52
N THR A 69 -13.66 -0.02 -3.79
CA THR A 69 -13.23 0.33 -2.43
C THR A 69 -12.04 1.30 -2.51
N ALA A 70 -12.13 2.47 -1.86
CA ALA A 70 -11.01 3.38 -1.73
C ALA A 70 -10.07 2.93 -0.61
N VAL A 71 -8.77 2.95 -0.87
CA VAL A 71 -7.69 2.83 0.11
C VAL A 71 -6.68 3.95 -0.11
N MET A 72 -5.88 4.29 0.91
CA MET A 72 -4.91 5.37 0.78
C MET A 72 -3.54 4.97 1.30
N GLU A 73 -2.53 5.27 0.49
CA GLU A 73 -1.13 5.21 0.88
C GLU A 73 -0.60 6.62 1.14
N ILE A 74 0.05 6.81 2.28
CA ILE A 74 0.75 8.05 2.62
C ILE A 74 2.23 7.73 2.73
N VAL A 75 2.97 8.02 1.65
CA VAL A 75 4.42 7.92 1.61
C VAL A 75 5.01 9.12 2.32
N VAL A 76 5.71 8.90 3.43
CA VAL A 76 6.36 9.95 4.22
C VAL A 76 7.86 9.74 4.22
N ILE A 77 8.60 10.65 3.60
CA ILE A 77 10.06 10.60 3.59
C ILE A 77 10.59 11.32 4.81
N ILE A 78 11.24 10.59 5.71
CA ILE A 78 11.68 11.11 7.02
C ILE A 78 13.21 11.08 7.16
N ASN A 79 13.72 12.09 7.84
CA ASN A 79 15.12 12.18 8.25
C ASN A 79 15.38 11.41 9.56
N ALA A 80 16.64 11.45 10.04
CA ALA A 80 17.05 10.82 11.30
C ALA A 80 16.34 11.34 12.56
N GLN A 81 15.60 12.43 12.49
CA GLN A 81 14.73 12.95 13.56
C GLN A 81 13.26 12.51 13.41
N GLY A 82 12.95 11.66 12.43
CA GLY A 82 11.58 11.20 12.16
C GLY A 82 10.66 12.30 11.58
N ARG A 83 11.23 13.27 10.84
CA ARG A 83 10.50 14.41 10.27
C ARG A 83 10.72 14.51 8.77
N THR A 84 9.70 15.01 8.08
CA THR A 84 9.79 15.34 6.66
C THR A 84 10.75 16.52 6.42
N ARG A 85 11.07 16.79 5.16
CA ARG A 85 11.87 17.97 4.77
C ARG A 85 11.22 19.29 5.21
N GLN A 86 9.88 19.33 5.31
CA GLN A 86 9.13 20.49 5.80
C GLN A 86 9.07 20.57 7.33
N GLY A 87 9.68 19.61 8.04
CA GLY A 87 9.68 19.54 9.51
C GLY A 87 8.44 18.88 10.12
N LEU A 88 7.51 18.38 9.30
CA LEU A 88 6.31 17.70 9.77
C LEU A 88 6.64 16.29 10.26
N THR A 89 5.89 15.85 11.25
CA THR A 89 5.85 14.44 11.66
C THR A 89 4.94 13.62 10.74
N PRO A 90 5.10 12.29 10.65
CA PRO A 90 4.14 11.42 9.95
C PRO A 90 2.69 11.60 10.42
N LEU A 91 2.47 11.84 11.73
CA LEU A 91 1.16 12.08 12.27
C LEU A 91 0.54 13.39 11.74
N GLU A 92 1.32 14.48 11.66
CA GLU A 92 0.84 15.75 11.08
C GLU A 92 0.50 15.59 9.59
N VAL A 93 1.24 14.76 8.85
CA VAL A 93 0.92 14.42 7.45
C VAL A 93 -0.38 13.61 7.36
N LEU A 94 -0.60 12.64 8.25
CA LEU A 94 -1.87 11.89 8.31
C LEU A 94 -3.05 12.84 8.61
N GLN A 95 -2.90 13.72 9.61
CA GLN A 95 -3.94 14.69 9.98
C GLN A 95 -4.29 15.63 8.81
N ALA A 96 -3.29 16.06 8.03
CA ALA A 96 -3.52 16.87 6.84
C ALA A 96 -4.31 16.11 5.75
N ASN A 97 -4.25 14.79 5.74
CA ASN A 97 -5.01 13.95 4.80
C ASN A 97 -6.40 13.53 5.31
N LEU A 98 -6.77 13.78 6.57
CA LEU A 98 -8.08 13.39 7.12
C LEU A 98 -9.28 13.87 6.29
N PRO A 99 -9.30 15.12 5.75
CA PRO A 99 -10.40 15.54 4.87
C PRO A 99 -10.58 14.66 3.64
N ALA A 100 -9.48 14.21 3.02
CA ALA A 100 -9.53 13.30 1.87
C ALA A 100 -9.92 11.87 2.31
N ILE A 101 -9.32 11.36 3.39
CA ILE A 101 -9.62 10.03 3.94
C ILE A 101 -11.11 9.89 4.23
N THR A 102 -11.68 10.87 4.93
CA THR A 102 -13.10 10.87 5.31
C THR A 102 -14.00 11.16 4.13
N GLY A 103 -13.63 12.12 3.26
CA GLY A 103 -14.44 12.50 2.09
C GLY A 103 -14.48 11.43 1.00
N LEU A 104 -13.42 10.63 0.86
CA LEU A 104 -13.36 9.46 -0.05
C LEU A 104 -13.89 8.18 0.60
N HIS A 105 -14.19 8.18 1.90
CA HIS A 105 -14.56 7.00 2.70
C HIS A 105 -13.52 5.87 2.56
N CYS A 106 -12.23 6.20 2.74
CA CYS A 106 -11.17 5.19 2.65
C CYS A 106 -11.37 4.08 3.68
N ALA A 107 -11.42 2.82 3.22
CA ALA A 107 -11.59 1.67 4.10
C ALA A 107 -10.30 1.31 4.86
N ALA A 108 -9.15 1.65 4.29
CA ALA A 108 -7.83 1.46 4.89
C ALA A 108 -6.89 2.58 4.45
N VAL A 109 -6.01 2.96 5.39
CA VAL A 109 -4.94 3.95 5.17
C VAL A 109 -3.67 3.37 5.77
N HIS A 110 -2.53 3.60 5.16
CA HIS A 110 -1.26 3.17 5.74
C HIS A 110 -0.16 4.20 5.52
N TRP A 111 0.83 4.13 6.37
CA TRP A 111 2.10 4.79 6.14
C TRP A 111 3.07 3.85 5.44
N HIS A 112 3.71 4.37 4.41
CA HIS A 112 4.96 3.89 3.86
C HIS A 112 6.06 4.90 4.27
N LEU A 113 6.85 4.56 5.29
CA LEU A 113 7.85 5.45 5.86
C LEU A 113 9.21 5.18 5.23
N ALA A 114 9.64 6.02 4.30
CA ALA A 114 10.93 5.88 3.64
C ALA A 114 12.00 6.83 4.26
N PRO A 115 13.26 6.39 4.42
CA PRO A 115 14.32 7.26 4.91
C PRO A 115 14.75 8.26 3.83
N ALA A 116 14.95 9.53 4.19
CA ALA A 116 15.44 10.58 3.29
C ALA A 116 16.91 10.35 2.89
N GLU A 117 17.66 9.63 3.71
CA GLU A 117 19.07 9.29 3.55
C GLU A 117 19.34 7.93 4.20
N MET A 118 20.41 7.28 3.81
CA MET A 118 20.82 6.02 4.44
C MET A 118 21.11 6.23 5.92
N MET A 119 20.40 5.48 6.75
CA MET A 119 20.50 5.53 8.21
C MET A 119 21.36 4.37 8.73
N THR A 120 22.06 4.58 9.84
CA THR A 120 22.70 3.48 10.57
C THR A 120 21.64 2.69 11.35
N THR A 121 21.93 1.43 11.68
CA THR A 121 21.02 0.61 12.52
C THR A 121 20.67 1.30 13.84
N ALA A 122 21.63 1.96 14.50
CA ALA A 122 21.37 2.69 15.73
C ALA A 122 20.39 3.86 15.52
N THR A 123 20.53 4.60 14.41
CA THR A 123 19.63 5.70 14.04
C THR A 123 18.24 5.16 13.75
N VAL A 124 18.11 4.07 12.97
CA VAL A 124 16.83 3.42 12.66
C VAL A 124 16.10 3.03 13.94
N THR A 125 16.77 2.33 14.87
CA THR A 125 16.17 1.95 16.17
C THR A 125 15.67 3.17 16.96
N GLN A 126 16.38 4.30 16.92
CA GLN A 126 15.91 5.52 17.58
C GLN A 126 14.67 6.11 16.90
N VAL A 127 14.68 6.16 15.57
CA VAL A 127 13.54 6.66 14.77
C VAL A 127 12.30 5.79 15.00
N GLU A 128 12.42 4.47 14.89
CA GLU A 128 11.30 3.54 15.13
C GLU A 128 10.70 3.70 16.53
N ARG A 129 11.54 3.84 17.56
CA ARG A 129 11.06 4.12 18.91
C ARG A 129 10.36 5.48 19.03
N ALA A 130 10.89 6.52 18.39
CA ALA A 130 10.30 7.85 18.39
C ALA A 130 8.94 7.90 17.65
N LEU A 131 8.72 6.99 16.69
CA LEU A 131 7.47 6.87 15.95
C LEU A 131 6.36 6.15 16.74
N LEU A 132 6.70 5.37 17.77
CA LEU A 132 5.73 4.57 18.53
C LEU A 132 4.53 5.40 19.07
N PRO A 133 4.70 6.58 19.70
CA PRO A 133 3.56 7.39 20.12
C PRO A 133 2.71 7.88 18.94
N GLN A 134 3.32 8.13 17.78
CA GLN A 134 2.62 8.59 16.59
C GLN A 134 1.76 7.47 15.99
N PHE A 135 2.25 6.23 15.95
CA PHE A 135 1.46 5.06 15.52
C PHE A 135 0.24 4.84 16.40
N ARG A 136 0.38 5.00 17.74
CA ARG A 136 -0.76 4.92 18.67
C ARG A 136 -1.81 5.97 18.37
N GLN A 137 -1.40 7.23 18.21
CA GLN A 137 -2.31 8.32 17.87
C GLN A 137 -2.96 8.14 16.48
N ALA A 138 -2.22 7.59 15.51
CA ALA A 138 -2.75 7.29 14.20
C ALA A 138 -3.83 6.17 14.24
N VAL A 139 -3.63 5.16 15.09
CA VAL A 139 -4.65 4.11 15.34
C VAL A 139 -5.88 4.70 16.02
N ASP A 140 -5.70 5.60 17.02
CA ASP A 140 -6.82 6.27 17.69
C ASP A 140 -7.63 7.11 16.69
N LEU A 141 -6.97 7.91 15.82
CA LEU A 141 -7.62 8.65 14.74
C LEU A 141 -8.35 7.72 13.76
N ALA A 142 -7.75 6.59 13.43
CA ALA A 142 -8.38 5.63 12.55
C ALA A 142 -9.67 5.03 13.13
N GLN A 143 -9.70 4.77 14.43
CA GLN A 143 -10.90 4.33 15.15
C GLN A 143 -11.97 5.41 15.16
N GLU A 144 -11.59 6.66 15.45
CA GLU A 144 -12.49 7.82 15.46
C GLU A 144 -13.15 8.06 14.09
N HIS A 145 -12.37 7.92 13.01
CA HIS A 145 -12.81 8.18 11.64
C HIS A 145 -13.17 6.93 10.83
N HIS A 146 -13.27 5.76 11.50
CA HIS A 146 -13.78 4.49 10.95
C HIS A 146 -13.00 3.93 9.75
N PHE A 147 -11.66 4.05 9.73
CA PHE A 147 -10.79 3.36 8.77
C PHE A 147 -9.80 2.44 9.49
N ARG A 148 -9.22 1.48 8.76
CA ARG A 148 -8.12 0.66 9.28
C ARG A 148 -6.80 1.39 9.00
N PHE A 149 -5.92 1.45 10.01
CA PHE A 149 -4.61 2.07 9.85
C PHE A 149 -3.50 1.03 9.84
N GLY A 150 -2.55 1.16 8.91
CA GLY A 150 -1.48 0.19 8.69
C GLY A 150 -0.08 0.79 8.59
N LEU A 151 0.90 -0.09 8.72
CA LEU A 151 2.32 0.12 8.42
C LEU A 151 2.70 -0.77 7.26
N GLU A 152 3.26 -0.19 6.21
CA GLU A 152 3.94 -0.91 5.14
C GLU A 152 5.43 -1.04 5.45
N HIS A 153 5.99 -2.22 5.19
CA HIS A 153 7.43 -2.43 5.36
C HIS A 153 8.22 -1.99 4.12
N ASN A 154 9.46 -1.61 4.35
CA ASN A 154 10.42 -1.32 3.29
C ASN A 154 11.17 -2.58 2.83
N GLU A 155 11.89 -2.46 1.72
CA GLU A 155 12.93 -3.41 1.37
C GLU A 155 14.08 -3.40 2.40
N PRO A 156 14.81 -4.52 2.59
CA PRO A 156 15.81 -4.66 3.65
C PRO A 156 16.93 -3.63 3.61
N ASP A 157 17.29 -3.13 2.44
CA ASP A 157 18.38 -2.17 2.26
C ASP A 157 18.10 -0.81 2.92
N LEU A 158 16.84 -0.45 3.11
CA LEU A 158 16.45 0.80 3.77
C LEU A 158 16.52 0.73 5.30
N LEU A 159 16.60 -0.46 5.87
CA LEU A 159 16.64 -0.79 7.31
C LEU A 159 15.38 -0.37 8.08
N LEU A 160 14.85 0.84 7.89
CA LEU A 160 13.66 1.36 8.57
C LEU A 160 12.44 0.47 8.25
N PHE A 161 11.93 -0.26 9.22
CA PHE A 161 10.89 -1.29 9.02
C PHE A 161 11.20 -2.25 7.85
N GLY A 162 12.46 -2.47 7.53
CA GLY A 162 12.91 -3.35 6.44
C GLY A 162 13.02 -4.82 6.84
N THR A 163 12.67 -5.18 8.08
CA THR A 163 12.75 -6.56 8.56
C THR A 163 11.44 -7.02 9.21
N PRO A 164 11.09 -8.32 9.13
CA PRO A 164 9.93 -8.86 9.83
C PRO A 164 9.97 -8.62 11.35
N ALA A 165 11.15 -8.62 11.95
CA ALA A 165 11.32 -8.38 13.39
C ALA A 165 10.92 -6.96 13.78
N ALA A 166 11.39 -5.94 13.06
CA ALA A 166 11.04 -4.54 13.32
C ALA A 166 9.53 -4.30 13.14
N CYS A 167 8.92 -4.86 12.10
CA CYS A 167 7.49 -4.80 11.88
C CYS A 167 6.71 -5.48 13.02
N THR A 168 7.13 -6.66 13.45
CA THR A 168 6.49 -7.41 14.55
C THR A 168 6.56 -6.63 15.84
N GLU A 169 7.72 -6.06 16.19
CA GLU A 169 7.89 -5.25 17.40
C GLU A 169 6.93 -4.05 17.42
N MET A 170 6.82 -3.32 16.29
CA MET A 170 5.91 -2.19 16.20
C MET A 170 4.44 -2.63 16.30
N LEU A 171 4.06 -3.68 15.59
CA LEU A 171 2.72 -4.24 15.66
C LEU A 171 2.34 -4.70 17.07
N ASP A 172 3.26 -5.31 17.81
CA ASP A 172 3.03 -5.77 19.20
C ASP A 172 2.92 -4.60 20.18
N ALA A 173 3.70 -3.54 19.94
CA ALA A 173 3.69 -2.35 20.79
C ALA A 173 2.46 -1.43 20.56
N VAL A 174 1.75 -1.60 19.42
CA VAL A 174 0.59 -0.76 19.03
C VAL A 174 -0.62 -1.65 18.73
N PRO A 175 -1.45 -1.99 19.73
CA PRO A 175 -2.70 -2.71 19.50
C PRO A 175 -3.60 -1.97 18.51
N GLY A 176 -4.14 -2.70 17.51
CA GLY A 176 -4.99 -2.12 16.47
C GLY A 176 -4.24 -1.69 15.20
N LEU A 177 -2.92 -1.52 15.26
CA LEU A 177 -2.11 -1.32 14.06
C LEU A 177 -2.19 -2.55 13.16
N ARG A 178 -2.32 -2.33 11.86
CA ARG A 178 -2.35 -3.36 10.83
C ARG A 178 -1.05 -3.38 10.04
N PHE A 179 -0.81 -4.49 9.37
CA PHE A 179 0.34 -4.67 8.50
C PHE A 179 -0.09 -4.59 7.03
N VAL A 180 0.67 -3.86 6.22
CA VAL A 180 0.60 -3.89 4.76
C VAL A 180 1.83 -4.61 4.26
N TRP A 181 1.62 -5.71 3.59
CA TRP A 181 2.70 -6.53 3.06
C TRP A 181 2.92 -6.24 1.59
N ASP A 182 4.09 -5.69 1.26
CA ASP A 182 4.54 -5.62 -0.14
C ASP A 182 5.35 -6.88 -0.49
N LEU A 183 4.79 -7.69 -1.39
CA LEU A 183 5.42 -8.92 -1.84
C LEU A 183 6.75 -8.65 -2.56
N ASN A 184 6.85 -7.50 -3.20
CA ASN A 184 8.00 -7.09 -3.99
C ASN A 184 9.19 -6.59 -3.13
N HIS A 185 8.95 -6.21 -1.87
CA HIS A 185 9.99 -5.84 -0.90
C HIS A 185 10.53 -7.04 -0.10
N THR A 186 10.00 -8.24 -0.36
CA THR A 186 10.27 -9.43 0.47
C THR A 186 11.34 -10.31 -0.15
N THR A 187 12.43 -10.53 0.57
CA THR A 187 13.43 -11.52 0.19
C THR A 187 12.93 -12.96 0.42
N PRO A 188 13.44 -13.95 -0.32
CA PRO A 188 13.05 -15.35 -0.07
C PRO A 188 13.32 -15.84 1.36
N THR A 189 14.30 -15.27 2.06
CA THR A 189 14.64 -15.64 3.44
C THR A 189 13.65 -15.09 4.46
N ASP A 190 12.94 -14.00 4.15
CA ASP A 190 12.00 -13.33 5.06
C ASP A 190 10.54 -13.76 4.84
N LEU A 191 10.28 -14.49 3.75
CA LEU A 191 8.94 -14.87 3.31
C LEU A 191 8.09 -15.49 4.43
N GLU A 192 8.59 -16.53 5.10
CA GLU A 192 7.83 -17.22 6.15
C GLU A 192 7.56 -16.33 7.37
N HIS A 193 8.48 -15.42 7.68
CA HIS A 193 8.32 -14.49 8.78
C HIS A 193 7.22 -13.46 8.49
N PHE A 194 7.16 -12.92 7.25
CA PHE A 194 6.08 -12.04 6.84
C PHE A 194 4.75 -12.78 6.73
N LEU A 195 4.73 -14.00 6.20
CA LEU A 195 3.52 -14.84 6.18
C LEU A 195 2.97 -15.12 7.58
N ALA A 196 3.81 -15.17 8.61
CA ALA A 196 3.35 -15.30 9.99
C ALA A 196 2.53 -14.08 10.47
N LEU A 197 2.70 -12.91 9.86
CA LEU A 197 1.94 -11.70 10.16
C LEU A 197 0.55 -11.65 9.49
N THR A 198 0.18 -12.65 8.68
CA THR A 198 -1.11 -12.67 7.95
C THR A 198 -2.33 -12.30 8.81
N PRO A 199 -2.50 -12.78 10.07
CA PRO A 199 -3.66 -12.40 10.90
C PRO A 199 -3.74 -10.90 11.22
N ARG A 200 -2.64 -10.19 11.04
CA ARG A 200 -2.53 -8.75 11.30
C ARG A 200 -2.56 -7.90 10.03
N MET A 201 -2.55 -8.53 8.85
CA MET A 201 -2.56 -7.83 7.57
C MET A 201 -3.91 -7.17 7.30
N SER A 202 -3.88 -5.98 6.73
CA SER A 202 -5.07 -5.28 6.21
C SER A 202 -5.11 -5.21 4.70
N MET A 203 -3.95 -5.30 4.04
CA MET A 203 -3.79 -5.10 2.61
C MET A 203 -2.47 -5.71 2.13
N LEU A 204 -2.38 -5.96 0.82
CA LEU A 204 -1.15 -6.35 0.13
C LEU A 204 -0.83 -5.34 -0.96
N HIS A 205 0.47 -5.06 -1.16
CA HIS A 205 0.98 -4.53 -2.43
C HIS A 205 1.53 -5.68 -3.26
N VAL A 206 1.21 -5.68 -4.55
CA VAL A 206 1.49 -6.81 -5.44
C VAL A 206 2.12 -6.29 -6.73
N SER A 207 3.35 -6.64 -6.95
CA SER A 207 4.07 -6.48 -8.20
C SER A 207 5.13 -7.58 -8.31
N ASP A 208 5.72 -7.76 -9.49
CA ASP A 208 6.70 -8.82 -9.69
C ASP A 208 8.13 -8.27 -9.56
N THR A 209 9.08 -9.16 -9.26
CA THR A 209 10.49 -8.82 -9.12
C THR A 209 11.37 -10.02 -9.51
N PRO A 210 12.62 -9.82 -9.97
CA PRO A 210 13.52 -10.92 -10.29
C PRO A 210 14.25 -11.41 -9.04
N LEU A 211 13.55 -12.13 -8.13
CA LEU A 211 14.15 -12.68 -6.91
C LEU A 211 15.49 -13.37 -7.19
N PRO A 212 16.50 -13.19 -6.34
CA PRO A 212 16.44 -12.62 -4.99
C PRO A 212 16.48 -11.08 -4.93
N GLU A 213 16.58 -10.38 -6.05
CA GLU A 213 16.50 -8.94 -6.09
C GLU A 213 15.08 -8.47 -5.84
N VAL A 214 14.91 -7.37 -5.09
CA VAL A 214 13.60 -6.84 -4.66
C VAL A 214 13.37 -5.41 -5.14
N ASN A 215 12.15 -4.91 -5.01
CA ASN A 215 11.75 -3.54 -5.29
C ASN A 215 11.91 -3.15 -6.78
N TYR A 216 11.42 -4.02 -7.71
CA TYR A 216 11.43 -3.74 -9.15
C TYR A 216 10.07 -3.31 -9.70
N HIS A 217 8.97 -3.60 -9.01
CA HIS A 217 7.60 -3.24 -9.39
C HIS A 217 7.26 -3.60 -10.85
N PHE A 218 7.63 -4.80 -11.29
CA PHE A 218 7.31 -5.29 -12.61
C PHE A 218 5.83 -5.68 -12.74
N PRO A 219 5.23 -5.57 -13.95
CA PRO A 219 4.00 -6.27 -14.27
C PRO A 219 4.09 -7.76 -13.94
N LEU A 220 2.98 -8.36 -13.49
CA LEU A 220 2.97 -9.76 -13.07
C LEU A 220 3.37 -10.71 -14.20
N GLY A 221 4.35 -11.57 -13.95
CA GLY A 221 4.94 -12.52 -14.88
C GLY A 221 6.17 -12.01 -15.62
N GLN A 222 6.69 -10.85 -15.24
CA GLN A 222 7.97 -10.34 -15.74
C GLN A 222 9.13 -10.55 -14.73
N GLY A 223 8.84 -10.98 -13.52
CA GLY A 223 9.76 -11.48 -12.53
C GLY A 223 9.61 -12.98 -12.30
N ASN A 224 9.87 -13.42 -11.08
CA ASN A 224 9.83 -14.86 -10.74
C ASN A 224 9.19 -15.15 -9.37
N ILE A 225 8.36 -14.23 -8.83
CA ILE A 225 7.58 -14.52 -7.62
C ILE A 225 6.58 -15.64 -7.91
N ASP A 226 6.56 -16.67 -7.06
CA ASP A 226 5.54 -17.72 -7.09
C ASP A 226 4.25 -17.23 -6.42
N PHE A 227 3.47 -16.41 -7.14
CA PHE A 227 2.21 -15.89 -6.62
C PHE A 227 1.22 -16.99 -6.23
N ALA A 228 1.28 -18.17 -6.89
CA ALA A 228 0.38 -19.28 -6.55
C ALA A 228 0.68 -19.81 -5.14
N ALA A 229 1.96 -20.01 -4.82
CA ALA A 229 2.38 -20.41 -3.48
C ALA A 229 2.03 -19.34 -2.44
N TYR A 230 2.34 -18.07 -2.72
CA TYR A 230 2.10 -16.95 -1.78
C TYR A 230 0.61 -16.78 -1.45
N PHE A 231 -0.25 -16.70 -2.46
CA PHE A 231 -1.69 -16.56 -2.24
C PHE A 231 -2.33 -17.82 -1.64
N GLY A 232 -1.80 -19.03 -1.94
CA GLY A 232 -2.21 -20.25 -1.28
C GLY A 232 -1.93 -20.23 0.23
N GLU A 233 -0.76 -19.74 0.65
CA GLU A 233 -0.42 -19.55 2.05
C GLU A 233 -1.31 -18.49 2.72
N LEU A 234 -1.50 -17.35 2.08
CA LEU A 234 -2.35 -16.27 2.58
C LEU A 234 -3.79 -16.76 2.81
N GLN A 235 -4.35 -17.52 1.88
CA GLN A 235 -5.68 -18.10 2.01
C GLN A 235 -5.77 -19.07 3.18
N ARG A 236 -4.79 -20.00 3.31
CA ARG A 236 -4.74 -20.95 4.43
C ARG A 236 -4.61 -20.26 5.79
N ARG A 237 -3.97 -19.10 5.85
CA ARG A 237 -3.79 -18.29 7.06
C ARG A 237 -4.94 -17.29 7.28
N GLY A 238 -5.97 -17.28 6.41
CA GLY A 238 -7.20 -16.49 6.57
C GLY A 238 -7.06 -15.02 6.20
N PHE A 239 -6.14 -14.65 5.31
CA PHE A 239 -6.11 -13.29 4.77
C PHE A 239 -7.43 -12.96 4.08
N ALA A 240 -7.93 -11.75 4.31
CA ALA A 240 -9.06 -11.18 3.58
C ALA A 240 -8.87 -9.66 3.47
N GLY A 241 -8.75 -9.15 2.24
CA GLY A 241 -8.55 -7.71 2.03
C GLY A 241 -8.16 -7.35 0.60
N PRO A 242 -7.87 -6.06 0.36
CA PRO A 242 -7.35 -5.60 -0.91
C PRO A 242 -5.95 -6.14 -1.20
N ALA A 243 -5.72 -6.51 -2.47
CA ALA A 243 -4.40 -6.75 -3.05
C ALA A 243 -4.23 -5.72 -4.18
N ILE A 244 -3.41 -4.73 -3.94
CA ILE A 244 -3.23 -3.58 -4.83
C ILE A 244 -2.06 -3.84 -5.78
N LEU A 245 -2.32 -3.82 -7.07
CA LEU A 245 -1.26 -3.85 -8.08
C LEU A 245 -0.49 -2.53 -8.04
N GLU A 246 0.77 -2.61 -7.65
CA GLU A 246 1.70 -1.49 -7.61
C GLU A 246 2.82 -1.69 -8.62
N ILE A 247 2.53 -1.32 -9.87
CA ILE A 247 3.42 -1.56 -11.02
C ILE A 247 4.10 -0.26 -11.43
N GLY A 248 5.42 -0.31 -11.61
CA GLY A 248 6.20 0.85 -12.04
C GLY A 248 6.60 1.77 -10.88
N GLY A 249 6.93 3.03 -11.21
CA GLY A 249 7.32 4.04 -10.20
C GLY A 249 8.79 4.06 -9.83
N GLN A 250 9.50 2.95 -9.85
CA GLN A 250 10.91 2.87 -9.49
C GLN A 250 11.83 3.09 -10.72
N PRO A 251 12.91 3.90 -10.61
CA PRO A 251 13.83 4.11 -11.73
C PRO A 251 14.44 2.81 -12.27
N LYS A 252 14.82 1.88 -11.39
CA LYS A 252 15.39 0.58 -11.79
C LYS A 252 14.40 -0.33 -12.51
N SER A 253 13.10 -0.08 -12.36
CA SER A 253 12.05 -0.84 -13.05
C SER A 253 11.56 -0.18 -14.34
N GLY A 254 12.14 0.93 -14.76
CA GLY A 254 11.68 1.69 -15.92
C GLY A 254 10.69 2.81 -15.59
N GLY A 255 10.53 3.13 -14.32
CA GLY A 255 9.68 4.23 -13.84
C GLY A 255 8.18 3.99 -14.08
N PHE A 256 7.42 5.07 -14.11
CA PHE A 256 5.97 5.04 -14.33
C PHE A 256 5.53 4.56 -15.72
N GLY A 257 6.45 4.42 -16.69
CA GLY A 257 6.12 3.89 -18.00
C GLY A 257 5.72 2.39 -18.03
N ARG A 258 5.78 1.69 -16.89
CA ARG A 258 5.35 0.29 -16.78
C ARG A 258 3.90 0.10 -16.33
N ASP A 259 3.26 1.14 -15.82
CA ASP A 259 1.86 1.15 -15.37
C ASP A 259 0.88 1.50 -16.50
N THR A 260 1.13 0.98 -17.70
CA THR A 260 0.23 1.16 -18.84
C THR A 260 -1.10 0.45 -18.63
N ASP A 261 -2.13 0.89 -19.36
CA ASP A 261 -3.44 0.25 -19.32
C ASP A 261 -3.34 -1.24 -19.59
N GLU A 262 -2.56 -1.63 -20.61
CA GLU A 262 -2.36 -3.04 -21.00
C GLU A 262 -1.66 -3.84 -19.90
N ALA A 263 -0.62 -3.28 -19.26
CA ALA A 263 0.12 -3.94 -18.19
C ALA A 263 -0.74 -4.16 -16.96
N LEU A 264 -1.54 -3.16 -16.59
CA LEU A 264 -2.49 -3.24 -15.47
C LEU A 264 -3.59 -4.27 -15.74
N ILE A 265 -4.20 -4.26 -16.95
CA ILE A 265 -5.22 -5.22 -17.34
C ILE A 265 -4.65 -6.65 -17.34
N ALA A 266 -3.49 -6.86 -17.94
CA ALA A 266 -2.86 -8.18 -18.01
C ALA A 266 -2.52 -8.71 -16.59
N SER A 267 -1.98 -7.86 -15.72
CA SER A 267 -1.66 -8.22 -14.34
C SER A 267 -2.93 -8.53 -13.51
N GLN A 268 -3.99 -7.73 -13.68
CA GLN A 268 -5.29 -7.96 -13.04
C GLN A 268 -5.87 -9.33 -13.46
N GLN A 269 -5.89 -9.63 -14.76
CA GLN A 269 -6.39 -10.90 -15.28
C GLN A 269 -5.59 -12.08 -14.75
N ARG A 270 -4.25 -11.96 -14.72
CA ARG A 270 -3.36 -12.98 -14.20
C ARG A 270 -3.62 -13.25 -12.72
N LEU A 271 -3.69 -12.21 -11.89
CA LEU A 271 -3.98 -12.34 -10.46
C LEU A 271 -5.37 -12.94 -10.21
N THR A 272 -6.39 -12.44 -10.91
CA THR A 272 -7.75 -12.96 -10.79
C THR A 272 -7.85 -14.44 -11.18
N SER A 273 -7.20 -14.85 -12.27
CA SER A 273 -7.18 -16.26 -12.68
C SER A 273 -6.53 -17.16 -11.64
N LEU A 274 -5.42 -16.70 -11.05
CA LEU A 274 -4.72 -17.41 -9.98
C LEU A 274 -5.61 -17.59 -8.74
N LEU A 275 -6.31 -16.54 -8.31
CA LEU A 275 -7.22 -16.59 -7.15
C LEU A 275 -8.43 -17.52 -7.37
N HIS A 276 -8.83 -17.77 -8.62
CA HIS A 276 -9.90 -18.72 -8.95
C HIS A 276 -9.42 -20.17 -8.93
N THR A 277 -8.17 -20.45 -9.24
CA THR A 277 -7.62 -21.82 -9.26
C THR A 277 -7.27 -22.35 -7.87
N GLN A 278 -7.25 -21.51 -6.85
CA GLN A 278 -6.97 -21.88 -5.45
C GLN A 278 -8.24 -22.21 -4.65
N ARG A 279 -9.37 -22.33 -5.31
CA ARG A 279 -10.64 -22.82 -4.71
C ARG A 279 -10.72 -24.34 -4.82
#